data_0bb707fc41eb621c6b4b6c577b6d3da7
#
_entry.id   0bb707fc41eb621c6b4b6c577b6d3da7
#
_cell.length_a   1.000
_cell.length_b   1.000
_cell.length_c   1.000
_cell.angle_alpha   90.00
_cell.angle_beta   90.00
_cell.angle_gamma   90.00
#
_symmetry.space_group_name_H-M   'P 1'
#
loop_
_entity.id
_entity.type
_entity.pdbx_description
1 polymer ?
#
loop_
_entity_poly.entity_id
_entity_poly.type
_entity_poly.pdbx_seq_one_letter_code
_entity_poly.pdbx_strand_id
1 'polypeptide(L)'
;MWLLCTVSFKNYPNFHYLCWSMNENLDPTASNFSNEEFDIERALRPISFDDFTGQEQVLENLKIFVQAANLRGEALDHTLFHGPPGLGKTTLAHILANELGVGIKMTSGPVLDKPGDLAGLLTNLDERDVLFIDEIHRLSPIVEEYLYSAMEDYKID
;
A
#
# COMPACT_ATOMS: atom_id res chain seq x y z
N MET A 1 -10.92 4.03 -0.57
CA MET A 1 -10.20 3.23 -1.57
C MET A 1 -8.72 3.54 -1.43
N TRP A 2 -7.87 2.51 -1.31
CA TRP A 2 -6.46 2.63 -0.93
C TRP A 2 -5.64 1.80 -1.91
N LEU A 3 -4.58 2.34 -2.45
CA LEU A 3 -3.69 1.62 -3.35
C LEU A 3 -2.35 1.38 -2.68
N LEU A 4 -1.93 0.13 -2.64
CA LEU A 4 -0.55 -0.25 -2.41
C LEU A 4 0.07 -0.47 -3.78
N CYS A 5 1.07 0.33 -4.13
CA CYS A 5 1.82 0.18 -5.36
C CYS A 5 3.23 -0.28 -5.00
N THR A 6 3.61 -1.47 -5.45
CA THR A 6 5.00 -1.91 -5.41
C THR A 6 5.60 -1.64 -6.78
N VAL A 7 6.64 -0.83 -6.84
CA VAL A 7 7.26 -0.45 -8.11
C VAL A 7 8.50 -1.29 -8.35
N SER A 8 8.47 -2.14 -9.37
CA SER A 8 9.68 -2.75 -9.92
C SER A 8 9.94 -2.16 -11.30
N PHE A 9 11.02 -1.41 -11.45
CA PHE A 9 11.41 -0.81 -12.72
C PHE A 9 12.07 -1.79 -13.72
N LYS A 10 11.95 -3.10 -13.54
CA LYS A 10 12.49 -4.10 -14.49
C LYS A 10 11.43 -5.09 -14.97
N ASN A 11 10.97 -4.84 -16.22
CA ASN A 11 10.42 -5.81 -17.20
C ASN A 11 9.54 -6.95 -16.67
N TYR A 12 8.21 -6.73 -16.53
CA TYR A 12 7.29 -7.86 -16.66
C TYR A 12 5.89 -7.46 -17.17
N PRO A 13 5.31 -8.23 -18.12
CA PRO A 13 4.00 -7.98 -18.70
C PRO A 13 2.94 -8.88 -18.07
N ASN A 14 2.50 -8.66 -16.86
CA ASN A 14 1.26 -9.27 -16.35
C ASN A 14 0.70 -8.46 -15.20
N PHE A 15 -0.35 -7.74 -15.51
CA PHE A 15 -1.10 -6.93 -14.59
C PHE A 15 -2.28 -7.74 -14.05
N HIS A 16 -2.30 -8.05 -12.76
CA HIS A 16 -3.47 -8.58 -12.09
C HIS A 16 -3.94 -7.61 -11.01
N TYR A 17 -5.08 -6.98 -11.23
CA TYR A 17 -5.76 -6.20 -10.19
C TYR A 17 -6.38 -7.14 -9.16
N LEU A 18 -5.86 -7.12 -7.94
CA LEU A 18 -6.50 -7.75 -6.79
C LEU A 18 -7.34 -6.70 -6.06
N CYS A 19 -8.63 -6.65 -6.38
CA CYS A 19 -9.58 -5.84 -5.64
C CYS A 19 -10.20 -6.67 -4.52
N TRP A 20 -9.93 -6.31 -3.26
CA TRP A 20 -10.48 -6.97 -2.08
C TRP A 20 -11.42 -6.05 -1.33
N SER A 21 -12.63 -6.50 -1.07
CA SER A 21 -13.60 -5.82 -0.20
C SER A 21 -13.45 -6.32 1.23
N MET A 22 -13.12 -5.41 2.14
CA MET A 22 -13.07 -5.69 3.58
C MET A 22 -14.46 -5.54 4.20
N ASN A 23 -14.74 -6.30 5.26
CA ASN A 23 -16.04 -6.35 5.92
C ASN A 23 -16.42 -4.98 6.52
N GLU A 24 -17.62 -4.48 6.21
CA GLU A 24 -18.12 -3.14 6.53
C GLU A 24 -18.69 -2.99 7.97
N ASN A 25 -18.73 -4.05 8.78
CA ASN A 25 -19.47 -4.06 10.05
C ASN A 25 -18.66 -3.60 11.28
N LEU A 26 -17.49 -2.98 11.09
CA LEU A 26 -16.65 -2.47 12.19
C LEU A 26 -16.69 -0.94 12.21
N ASP A 27 -17.27 -0.38 13.26
CA ASP A 27 -17.40 1.07 13.49
C ASP A 27 -16.22 1.60 14.33
N PRO A 28 -15.36 2.48 13.79
CA PRO A 28 -14.27 3.08 14.55
C PRO A 28 -14.61 4.50 14.99
N THR A 29 -14.93 4.70 16.23
CA THR A 29 -14.98 6.03 16.85
C THR A 29 -13.55 6.56 17.03
N ALA A 30 -13.15 7.52 16.19
CA ALA A 30 -11.88 8.21 16.30
C ALA A 30 -11.85 9.12 17.53
N SER A 31 -10.97 8.82 18.50
CA SER A 31 -10.60 9.70 19.60
C SER A 31 -9.30 10.45 19.28
N ASN A 32 -9.21 11.72 19.68
CA ASN A 32 -8.02 12.55 19.54
C ASN A 32 -6.91 12.07 20.50
N PHE A 33 -5.83 11.53 19.95
CA PHE A 33 -4.68 11.03 20.70
C PHE A 33 -3.57 12.10 20.85
N SER A 34 -2.82 12.05 21.97
CA SER A 34 -1.63 12.86 22.21
C SER A 34 -0.40 12.27 21.50
N ASN A 35 0.70 13.03 21.33
CA ASN A 35 1.92 12.56 20.68
C ASN A 35 2.53 11.31 21.36
N GLU A 36 2.42 11.20 22.68
CA GLU A 36 2.89 10.02 23.44
C GLU A 36 2.02 8.78 23.16
N GLU A 37 0.73 8.97 22.93
CA GLU A 37 -0.19 7.89 22.54
C GLU A 37 0.09 7.41 21.11
N PHE A 38 0.51 8.30 20.21
CA PHE A 38 0.95 7.94 18.86
C PHE A 38 2.21 7.06 18.86
N ASP A 39 3.16 7.33 19.76
CA ASP A 39 4.38 6.52 19.87
C ASP A 39 4.09 5.15 20.48
N ILE A 40 3.17 5.06 21.44
CA ILE A 40 2.70 3.79 22.02
C ILE A 40 1.89 3.00 20.97
N GLU A 41 1.02 3.65 20.22
CA GLU A 41 0.26 3.02 19.16
C GLU A 41 1.18 2.44 18.05
N ARG A 42 2.23 3.17 17.68
CA ARG A 42 3.26 2.67 16.76
C ARG A 42 3.99 1.45 17.28
N ALA A 43 4.32 1.44 18.58
CA ALA A 43 5.00 0.31 19.22
C ALA A 43 4.10 -0.93 19.35
N LEU A 44 2.78 -0.73 19.37
CA LEU A 44 1.78 -1.80 19.48
C LEU A 44 1.26 -2.29 18.12
N ARG A 45 1.64 -1.63 17.01
CA ARG A 45 1.21 -2.09 15.68
C ARG A 45 1.81 -3.45 15.34
N PRO A 46 0.99 -4.38 14.83
CA PRO A 46 1.50 -5.65 14.31
C PRO A 46 2.56 -5.39 13.23
N ILE A 47 3.65 -6.13 13.30
CA ILE A 47 4.76 -6.05 12.32
C ILE A 47 4.81 -7.26 11.40
N SER A 48 4.07 -8.32 11.71
CA SER A 48 3.96 -9.54 10.92
C SER A 48 2.50 -9.91 10.66
N PHE A 49 2.27 -10.78 9.68
CA PHE A 49 0.94 -11.33 9.45
C PHE A 49 0.40 -12.13 10.63
N ASP A 50 1.28 -12.74 11.43
CA ASP A 50 0.86 -13.59 12.55
C ASP A 50 0.41 -12.78 13.76
N ASP A 51 0.85 -11.53 13.86
CA ASP A 51 0.44 -10.59 14.90
C ASP A 51 -0.86 -9.85 14.57
N PHE A 52 -1.28 -9.86 13.29
CA PHE A 52 -2.46 -9.15 12.84
C PHE A 52 -3.72 -9.99 13.08
N THR A 53 -4.70 -9.42 13.79
CA THR A 53 -5.96 -10.09 14.11
C THR A 53 -7.11 -9.57 13.24
N GLY A 54 -7.92 -10.49 12.75
CA GLY A 54 -9.05 -10.20 11.86
C GLY A 54 -8.70 -10.32 10.38
N GLN A 55 -9.70 -10.33 9.53
CA GLN A 55 -9.56 -10.43 8.06
C GLN A 55 -8.76 -11.68 7.59
N GLU A 56 -8.95 -12.83 8.24
CA GLU A 56 -8.15 -14.06 8.04
C GLU A 56 -8.04 -14.44 6.55
N GLN A 57 -9.14 -14.36 5.80
CA GLN A 57 -9.15 -14.71 4.38
C GLN A 57 -8.28 -13.76 3.55
N VAL A 58 -8.25 -12.46 3.89
CA VAL A 58 -7.38 -11.46 3.23
C VAL A 58 -5.92 -11.76 3.54
N LEU A 59 -5.62 -12.06 4.81
CA LEU A 59 -4.27 -12.38 5.26
C LEU A 59 -3.71 -13.63 4.59
N GLU A 60 -4.49 -14.71 4.51
CA GLU A 60 -4.07 -15.94 3.84
C GLU A 60 -3.67 -15.70 2.39
N ASN A 61 -4.47 -14.92 1.66
CA ASN A 61 -4.15 -14.58 0.28
C ASN A 61 -2.91 -13.69 0.17
N LEU A 62 -2.78 -12.66 1.01
CA LEU A 62 -1.60 -11.80 1.03
C LEU A 62 -0.32 -12.60 1.35
N LYS A 63 -0.38 -13.55 2.28
CA LYS A 63 0.73 -14.47 2.59
C LYS A 63 1.18 -15.24 1.34
N ILE A 64 0.24 -15.75 0.55
CA ILE A 64 0.54 -16.49 -0.69
C ILE A 64 1.23 -15.56 -1.70
N PHE A 65 0.71 -14.34 -1.91
CA PHE A 65 1.28 -13.40 -2.87
C PHE A 65 2.68 -12.92 -2.47
N VAL A 66 2.89 -12.60 -1.19
CA VAL A 66 4.20 -12.22 -0.66
C VAL A 66 5.20 -13.36 -0.81
N GLN A 67 4.81 -14.59 -0.47
CA GLN A 67 5.67 -15.75 -0.65
C GLN A 67 6.04 -15.96 -2.13
N ALA A 68 5.07 -15.83 -3.04
CA ALA A 68 5.31 -15.97 -4.47
C ALA A 68 6.25 -14.86 -5.00
N ALA A 69 6.08 -13.61 -4.60
CA ALA A 69 6.96 -12.51 -4.96
C ALA A 69 8.38 -12.74 -4.45
N ASN A 70 8.54 -13.14 -3.19
CA ASN A 70 9.84 -13.44 -2.59
C ASN A 70 10.54 -14.62 -3.27
N LEU A 71 9.83 -15.69 -3.64
CA LEU A 71 10.40 -16.83 -4.35
C LEU A 71 10.90 -16.45 -5.75
N ARG A 72 10.23 -15.53 -6.43
CA ARG A 72 10.64 -15.02 -7.75
C ARG A 72 11.72 -13.94 -7.65
N GLY A 73 11.91 -13.33 -6.48
CA GLY A 73 12.78 -12.17 -6.30
C GLY A 73 12.24 -10.91 -6.96
N GLU A 74 10.93 -10.84 -7.17
CA GLU A 74 10.22 -9.76 -7.84
C GLU A 74 9.46 -8.88 -6.86
N ALA A 75 9.03 -7.70 -7.32
CA ALA A 75 8.10 -6.87 -6.58
C ALA A 75 6.73 -7.55 -6.48
N LEU A 76 5.97 -7.20 -5.45
CA LEU A 76 4.57 -7.60 -5.33
C LEU A 76 3.74 -6.88 -6.41
N ASP A 77 2.75 -7.55 -6.98
CA ASP A 77 1.80 -6.93 -7.89
C ASP A 77 1.03 -5.79 -7.21
N HIS A 78 0.61 -4.78 -8.00
CA HIS A 78 -0.17 -3.67 -7.49
C HIS A 78 -1.43 -4.17 -6.79
N THR A 79 -1.61 -3.75 -5.55
CA THR A 79 -2.68 -4.25 -4.68
C THR A 79 -3.57 -3.10 -4.23
N LEU A 80 -4.88 -3.24 -4.37
CA LEU A 80 -5.86 -2.25 -3.92
C LEU A 80 -6.57 -2.74 -2.65
N PHE A 81 -6.41 -1.99 -1.56
CA PHE A 81 -7.20 -2.20 -0.34
C PHE A 81 -8.47 -1.36 -0.38
N HIS A 82 -9.63 -2.00 -0.36
CA HIS A 82 -10.92 -1.34 -0.30
C HIS A 82 -11.64 -1.70 1.01
N GLY A 83 -12.24 -0.70 1.65
CA GLY A 83 -13.03 -0.90 2.87
C GLY A 83 -13.12 0.36 3.73
N PRO A 84 -13.99 0.38 4.76
CA PRO A 84 -14.13 1.51 5.67
C PRO A 84 -12.84 1.81 6.45
N PRO A 85 -12.73 3.00 7.05
CA PRO A 85 -11.60 3.34 7.91
C PRO A 85 -11.52 2.39 9.13
N GLY A 86 -10.34 2.28 9.75
CA GLY A 86 -10.15 1.48 10.96
C GLY A 86 -9.91 -0.02 10.76
N LEU A 87 -9.95 -0.55 9.54
CA LEU A 87 -9.69 -1.96 9.23
C LEU A 87 -8.21 -2.35 9.09
N GLY A 88 -7.30 -1.50 9.53
CA GLY A 88 -5.87 -1.82 9.53
C GLY A 88 -5.19 -1.79 8.15
N LYS A 89 -5.74 -1.10 7.14
CA LYS A 89 -5.14 -1.02 5.80
C LYS A 89 -3.71 -0.49 5.81
N THR A 90 -3.46 0.58 6.56
CA THR A 90 -2.12 1.15 6.75
C THR A 90 -1.18 0.17 7.47
N THR A 91 -1.70 -0.55 8.46
CA THR A 91 -0.95 -1.60 9.18
C THR A 91 -0.58 -2.74 8.24
N LEU A 92 -1.52 -3.20 7.40
CA LEU A 92 -1.25 -4.22 6.38
C LEU A 92 -0.19 -3.77 5.38
N ALA A 93 -0.16 -2.50 4.97
CA ALA A 93 0.89 -1.98 4.09
C ALA A 93 2.29 -2.07 4.74
N HIS A 94 2.39 -1.76 6.03
CA HIS A 94 3.65 -1.93 6.78
C HIS A 94 4.04 -3.39 6.91
N ILE A 95 3.10 -4.28 7.23
CA ILE A 95 3.35 -5.71 7.31
C ILE A 95 3.85 -6.24 5.97
N LEU A 96 3.21 -5.86 4.86
CA LEU A 96 3.63 -6.28 3.52
C LEU A 96 5.07 -5.87 3.21
N ALA A 97 5.45 -4.61 3.46
CA ALA A 97 6.82 -4.16 3.25
C ALA A 97 7.83 -4.93 4.11
N ASN A 98 7.47 -5.19 5.38
CA ASN A 98 8.30 -5.95 6.30
C ASN A 98 8.47 -7.41 5.85
N GLU A 99 7.41 -8.09 5.45
CA GLU A 99 7.42 -9.47 4.97
C GLU A 99 8.14 -9.63 3.60
N LEU A 100 8.10 -8.58 2.77
CA LEU A 100 8.89 -8.49 1.53
C LEU A 100 10.37 -8.16 1.79
N GLY A 101 10.70 -7.64 2.98
CA GLY A 101 12.04 -7.20 3.33
C GLY A 101 12.50 -5.95 2.58
N VAL A 102 11.59 -5.01 2.30
CA VAL A 102 11.82 -3.80 1.49
C VAL A 102 11.36 -2.54 2.23
N GLY A 103 11.76 -1.38 1.73
CA GLY A 103 11.31 -0.10 2.26
C GLY A 103 9.85 0.20 1.94
N ILE A 104 9.25 1.11 2.74
CA ILE A 104 7.92 1.64 2.48
C ILE A 104 7.95 3.16 2.46
N LYS A 105 7.34 3.75 1.44
CA LYS A 105 7.03 5.18 1.40
C LYS A 105 5.52 5.37 1.45
N MET A 106 5.10 6.32 2.25
CA MET A 106 3.68 6.61 2.48
C MET A 106 3.34 8.02 2.03
N THR A 107 2.24 8.13 1.33
CA THR A 107 1.64 9.41 0.92
C THR A 107 0.12 9.30 0.95
N SER A 108 -0.56 10.38 0.62
CA SER A 108 -2.02 10.37 0.48
C SER A 108 -2.44 11.13 -0.79
N GLY A 109 -3.60 10.74 -1.35
CA GLY A 109 -4.14 11.39 -2.55
C GLY A 109 -4.20 12.92 -2.45
N PRO A 110 -4.70 13.50 -1.34
CA PRO A 110 -4.77 14.95 -1.17
C PRO A 110 -3.42 15.68 -1.15
N VAL A 111 -2.31 14.99 -0.90
CA VAL A 111 -0.96 15.58 -0.88
C VAL A 111 -0.34 15.63 -2.28
N LEU A 112 -0.81 14.77 -3.18
CA LEU A 112 -0.34 14.67 -4.54
C LEU A 112 -1.14 15.62 -5.46
N ASP A 113 -0.79 16.88 -5.44
CA ASP A 113 -1.50 17.90 -6.21
C ASP A 113 -1.08 17.94 -7.69
N LYS A 114 0.18 17.59 -7.97
CA LYS A 114 0.79 17.69 -9.30
C LYS A 114 1.51 16.40 -9.70
N PRO A 115 1.59 16.10 -11.01
CA PRO A 115 2.35 14.96 -11.51
C PRO A 115 3.81 14.93 -11.03
N GLY A 116 4.44 16.10 -10.89
CA GLY A 116 5.80 16.22 -10.39
C GLY A 116 5.99 15.72 -8.95
N ASP A 117 4.96 15.83 -8.09
CA ASP A 117 5.01 15.32 -6.72
C ASP A 117 5.05 13.78 -6.73
N LEU A 118 4.25 13.17 -7.60
CA LEU A 118 4.25 11.72 -7.81
C LEU A 118 5.57 11.25 -8.42
N ALA A 119 6.07 11.93 -9.47
CA ALA A 119 7.35 11.63 -10.09
C ALA A 119 8.50 11.70 -9.08
N GLY A 120 8.52 12.73 -8.22
CA GLY A 120 9.51 12.87 -7.16
C GLY A 120 9.47 11.72 -6.14
N LEU A 121 8.29 11.21 -5.82
CA LEU A 121 8.15 10.03 -4.94
C LEU A 121 8.64 8.76 -5.62
N LEU A 122 8.22 8.52 -6.86
CA LEU A 122 8.56 7.30 -7.60
C LEU A 122 10.06 7.21 -7.90
N THR A 123 10.72 8.32 -8.25
CA THR A 123 12.16 8.35 -8.51
C THR A 123 13.03 8.12 -7.26
N ASN A 124 12.46 8.32 -6.08
CA ASN A 124 13.14 8.11 -4.81
C ASN A 124 12.88 6.72 -4.19
N LEU A 125 12.15 5.84 -4.86
CA LEU A 125 11.96 4.46 -4.44
C LEU A 125 13.17 3.61 -4.84
N ASP A 126 13.59 2.74 -3.93
CA ASP A 126 14.53 1.68 -4.25
C ASP A 126 13.83 0.52 -4.95
N GLU A 127 14.62 -0.40 -5.50
CA GLU A 127 14.09 -1.57 -6.20
C GLU A 127 13.23 -2.41 -5.27
N ARG A 128 11.99 -2.71 -5.67
CA ARG A 128 10.97 -3.47 -4.94
C ARG A 128 10.32 -2.76 -3.75
N ASP A 129 10.69 -1.49 -3.47
CA ASP A 129 10.05 -0.71 -2.42
C ASP A 129 8.54 -0.60 -2.59
N VAL A 130 7.86 -0.45 -1.49
CA VAL A 130 6.40 -0.28 -1.43
C VAL A 130 6.04 1.20 -1.39
N LEU A 131 5.23 1.67 -2.33
CA LEU A 131 4.56 2.97 -2.24
C LEU A 131 3.12 2.76 -1.79
N PHE A 132 2.77 3.28 -0.63
CA PHE A 132 1.40 3.27 -0.12
C PHE A 132 0.75 4.65 -0.31
N ILE A 133 -0.34 4.70 -1.07
CA ILE A 133 -1.12 5.91 -1.31
C ILE A 133 -2.45 5.80 -0.58
N ASP A 134 -2.59 6.58 0.49
CA ASP A 134 -3.82 6.69 1.24
C ASP A 134 -4.86 7.56 0.49
N GLU A 135 -6.14 7.25 0.60
CA GLU A 135 -7.23 7.98 -0.05
C GLU A 135 -7.02 8.22 -1.56
N ILE A 136 -6.56 7.22 -2.29
CA ILE A 136 -6.26 7.30 -3.73
C ILE A 136 -7.43 7.89 -4.55
N HIS A 137 -8.67 7.67 -4.11
CA HIS A 137 -9.87 8.21 -4.77
C HIS A 137 -9.95 9.75 -4.74
N ARG A 138 -9.05 10.41 -4.01
CA ARG A 138 -8.93 11.87 -3.92
C ARG A 138 -7.79 12.43 -4.78
N LEU A 139 -7.14 11.60 -5.57
CA LEU A 139 -6.20 12.08 -6.58
C LEU A 139 -6.91 12.97 -7.59
N SER A 140 -6.21 13.99 -8.09
CA SER A 140 -6.68 14.74 -9.24
C SER A 140 -6.63 13.86 -10.50
N PRO A 141 -7.55 14.03 -11.48
CA PRO A 141 -7.55 13.21 -12.70
C PRO A 141 -6.20 13.21 -13.44
N ILE A 142 -5.49 14.31 -13.40
CA ILE A 142 -4.16 14.43 -14.05
C ILE A 142 -3.13 13.55 -13.36
N VAL A 143 -3.07 13.58 -12.03
CA VAL A 143 -2.14 12.74 -11.24
C VAL A 143 -2.53 11.26 -11.36
N GLU A 144 -3.82 10.96 -11.40
CA GLU A 144 -4.34 9.60 -11.60
C GLU A 144 -3.87 9.02 -12.94
N GLU A 145 -3.95 9.79 -14.04
CA GLU A 145 -3.48 9.38 -15.36
C GLU A 145 -1.98 9.08 -15.38
N TYR A 146 -1.17 9.95 -14.74
CA TYR A 146 0.27 9.72 -14.56
C TYR A 146 0.56 8.47 -13.73
N LEU A 147 -0.20 8.25 -12.66
CA LEU A 147 -0.05 7.05 -11.83
C LEU A 147 -0.34 5.78 -12.65
N TYR A 148 -1.41 5.76 -13.45
CA TYR A 148 -1.72 4.61 -14.31
C TYR A 148 -0.63 4.35 -15.33
N SER A 149 -0.09 5.38 -16.00
CA SER A 149 1.02 5.22 -16.94
C SER A 149 2.26 4.66 -16.24
N ALA A 150 2.58 5.16 -15.04
CA ALA A 150 3.71 4.64 -14.25
C ALA A 150 3.51 3.18 -13.83
N MET A 151 2.28 2.78 -13.49
CA MET A 151 1.94 1.42 -13.10
C MET A 151 1.95 0.45 -14.29
N GLU A 152 1.54 0.88 -15.48
CA GLU A 152 1.37 0.06 -16.66
C GLU A 152 2.68 -0.09 -17.45
N ASP A 153 3.35 1.03 -17.69
CA ASP A 153 4.56 1.10 -18.53
C ASP A 153 5.86 1.08 -17.74
N TYR A 154 5.80 1.23 -16.41
CA TYR A 154 6.96 1.43 -15.52
C TYR A 154 7.85 2.60 -15.96
N LYS A 155 7.23 3.63 -16.56
CA LYS A 155 7.89 4.83 -17.05
C LYS A 155 7.12 6.07 -16.63
N ILE A 156 7.85 7.13 -16.40
CA ILE A 156 7.31 8.46 -16.15
C ILE A 156 7.86 9.33 -17.29
N ASP A 157 6.98 9.84 -18.13
CA ASP A 157 7.30 10.79 -19.20
C ASP A 157 7.04 12.23 -18.75
#